data_7a08631b8225a62d1f6217603a96cbc9
#
_entry.id   7a08631b8225a62d1f6217603a96cbc9
#
_cell.length_a   1.000
_cell.length_b   1.000
_cell.length_c   1.000
_cell.angle_alpha   90.00
_cell.angle_beta   90.00
_cell.angle_gamma   90.00
#
_symmetry.space_group_name_H-M   'P 1'
#
loop_
_entity.id
_entity.type
_entity.pdbx_description
1 polymer ?
#
loop_
_entity_poly.entity_id
_entity_poly.type
_entity_poly.pdbx_seq_one_letter_code
_entity_poly.pdbx_strand_id
1 'polypeptide(L)'
;MNIFTGFSKDGIHWDISHEPIKFKAGNTEMIESEYKYDPRVTWIEDRYWITWCNGYHGPTIGIAYTFDFEEFFQCENAFLPFNRNGVLFPQKIGGKYAMLSRPSDNGHTPFGDIYISFSPDMKYWGEHRCVMKVTPFPE
;
A
#
# COMPACT_ATOMS: atom_id res chain seq x y z
N MET A 1 3.94 -11.34 -10.12
CA MET A 1 3.61 -11.62 -8.69
C MET A 1 2.21 -11.16 -8.42
N ASN A 2 1.45 -11.91 -7.59
CA ASN A 2 0.05 -11.62 -7.28
C ASN A 2 -0.18 -11.75 -5.77
N ILE A 3 -1.31 -11.22 -5.30
CA ILE A 3 -1.74 -11.30 -3.91
C ILE A 3 -2.85 -12.36 -3.80
N PHE A 4 -2.78 -13.17 -2.76
CA PHE A 4 -3.75 -14.23 -2.46
C PHE A 4 -4.33 -14.00 -1.06
N THR A 5 -5.57 -14.41 -0.84
CA THR A 5 -6.17 -14.45 0.49
C THR A 5 -5.88 -15.78 1.17
N GLY A 6 -5.79 -15.76 2.49
CA GLY A 6 -5.72 -16.95 3.31
C GLY A 6 -6.47 -16.72 4.62
N PHE A 7 -7.12 -17.75 5.12
CA PHE A 7 -7.86 -17.72 6.36
C PHE A 7 -7.34 -18.78 7.33
N SER A 8 -7.36 -18.46 8.60
CA SER A 8 -6.96 -19.36 9.66
C SER A 8 -7.86 -19.19 10.88
N LYS A 9 -8.13 -20.27 11.59
CA LYS A 9 -8.87 -20.26 12.86
C LYS A 9 -7.94 -20.20 14.07
N ASP A 10 -6.69 -20.61 13.91
CA ASP A 10 -5.73 -20.79 15.00
C ASP A 10 -4.43 -19.99 14.79
N GLY A 11 -4.26 -19.35 13.63
CA GLY A 11 -3.04 -18.62 13.25
C GLY A 11 -1.88 -19.51 12.83
N ILE A 12 -2.05 -20.82 12.81
CA ILE A 12 -1.02 -21.81 12.48
C ILE A 12 -1.36 -22.52 11.16
N HIS A 13 -2.60 -23.01 11.05
CA HIS A 13 -3.09 -23.69 9.87
C HIS A 13 -3.87 -22.73 9.00
N TRP A 14 -3.45 -22.56 7.75
CA TRP A 14 -4.00 -21.60 6.81
C TRP A 14 -4.62 -22.29 5.61
N ASP A 15 -5.83 -21.88 5.28
CA ASP A 15 -6.48 -22.18 4.01
C ASP A 15 -6.21 -21.01 3.05
N ILE A 16 -5.34 -21.25 2.07
CA ILE A 16 -4.90 -20.23 1.12
C ILE A 16 -5.62 -20.42 -0.20
N SER A 17 -6.22 -19.37 -0.70
CA SER A 17 -6.88 -19.36 -2.01
C SER A 17 -5.91 -19.79 -3.11
N HIS A 18 -6.38 -20.64 -4.02
CA HIS A 18 -5.63 -21.04 -5.22
C HIS A 18 -5.68 -19.98 -6.33
N GLU A 19 -6.63 -19.04 -6.24
CA GLU A 19 -6.77 -17.94 -7.18
C GLU A 19 -6.29 -16.63 -6.54
N PRO A 20 -5.61 -15.77 -7.31
CA PRO A 20 -5.25 -14.44 -6.84
C PRO A 20 -6.52 -13.59 -6.62
N ILE A 21 -6.42 -12.62 -5.73
CA ILE A 21 -7.52 -11.66 -5.54
C ILE A 21 -7.81 -10.93 -6.85
N LYS A 22 -9.10 -10.75 -7.13
CA LYS A 22 -9.58 -9.98 -8.28
C LYS A 22 -10.12 -8.66 -7.76
N PHE A 23 -9.58 -7.57 -8.27
CA PHE A 23 -10.04 -6.25 -7.90
C PHE A 23 -11.22 -5.84 -8.76
N LYS A 24 -12.19 -5.17 -8.12
CA LYS A 24 -13.23 -4.36 -8.77
C LYS A 24 -12.78 -2.89 -8.76
N ALA A 25 -13.36 -2.07 -9.61
CA ALA A 25 -13.12 -0.64 -9.57
C ALA A 25 -13.66 -0.05 -8.25
N GLY A 26 -12.82 0.69 -7.54
CA GLY A 26 -13.17 1.42 -6.34
C GLY A 26 -13.57 2.87 -6.66
N ASN A 27 -12.61 3.78 -6.56
CA ASN A 27 -12.84 5.22 -6.79
C ASN A 27 -12.32 5.72 -8.15
N THR A 28 -11.83 4.86 -9.00
CA THR A 28 -11.25 5.17 -10.31
C THR A 28 -11.40 3.98 -11.26
N GLU A 29 -11.00 4.15 -12.51
CA GLU A 29 -10.87 3.05 -13.46
C GLU A 29 -9.80 2.06 -13.00
N MET A 30 -9.97 0.80 -13.39
CA MET A 30 -9.00 -0.24 -13.07
C MET A 30 -7.67 0.03 -13.79
N ILE A 31 -6.59 0.03 -13.03
CA ILE A 31 -5.24 0.17 -13.55
C ILE A 31 -4.59 -1.21 -13.58
N GLU A 32 -4.12 -1.63 -14.74
CA GLU A 32 -3.32 -2.84 -14.86
C GLU A 32 -1.99 -2.66 -14.12
N SER A 33 -1.60 -3.70 -13.40
CA SER A 33 -0.37 -3.71 -12.61
C SER A 33 0.59 -4.74 -13.18
N GLU A 34 1.82 -4.34 -13.42
CA GLU A 34 2.89 -5.24 -13.87
C GLU A 34 3.22 -6.30 -12.82
N TYR A 35 3.12 -5.93 -11.54
CA TYR A 35 3.34 -6.81 -10.39
C TYR A 35 2.64 -6.29 -9.14
N LYS A 36 2.40 -7.19 -8.19
CA LYS A 36 1.84 -6.89 -6.86
C LYS A 36 2.57 -7.73 -5.82
N TYR A 37 3.19 -7.08 -4.81
CA TYR A 37 3.86 -7.77 -3.71
C TYR A 37 3.87 -6.95 -2.42
N ASP A 38 4.28 -7.55 -1.33
CA ASP A 38 4.32 -6.96 0.01
C ASP A 38 2.99 -6.29 0.44
N PRO A 39 1.85 -7.00 0.42
CA PRO A 39 0.59 -6.43 0.87
C PRO A 39 0.64 -6.16 2.38
N ARG A 40 0.05 -5.04 2.78
CA ARG A 40 -0.16 -4.64 4.16
C ARG A 40 -1.62 -4.31 4.37
N VAL A 41 -2.19 -4.81 5.45
CA VAL A 41 -3.60 -4.64 5.77
C VAL A 41 -3.72 -3.79 7.03
N THR A 42 -4.55 -2.77 6.99
CA THR A 42 -4.78 -1.85 8.10
C THR A 42 -6.27 -1.58 8.23
N TRP A 43 -6.85 -1.85 9.41
CA TRP A 43 -8.22 -1.45 9.71
C TRP A 43 -8.27 0.04 10.01
N ILE A 44 -9.11 0.79 9.28
CA ILE A 44 -9.33 2.22 9.53
C ILE A 44 -10.82 2.50 9.38
N GLU A 45 -11.42 3.06 10.42
CA GLU A 45 -12.84 3.43 10.49
C GLU A 45 -13.77 2.22 10.33
N ASP A 46 -14.16 1.85 9.12
CA ASP A 46 -15.21 0.87 8.84
C ASP A 46 -14.79 -0.23 7.86
N ARG A 47 -13.52 -0.27 7.46
CA ARG A 47 -13.02 -1.23 6.47
C ARG A 47 -11.54 -1.54 6.62
N TYR A 48 -11.12 -2.61 5.95
CA TYR A 48 -9.72 -2.94 5.80
C TYR A 48 -9.16 -2.26 4.57
N TRP A 49 -8.15 -1.46 4.75
CA TRP A 49 -7.36 -0.87 3.68
C TRP A 49 -6.13 -1.75 3.41
N ILE A 50 -5.84 -1.94 2.15
CA ILE A 50 -4.72 -2.75 1.69
C ILE A 50 -3.81 -1.87 0.86
N THR A 51 -2.53 -1.85 1.20
CA THR A 51 -1.49 -1.24 0.38
C THR A 51 -0.52 -2.31 -0.08
N TRP A 52 0.03 -2.15 -1.27
CA TRP A 52 1.05 -3.06 -1.79
C TRP A 52 2.03 -2.31 -2.68
N CYS A 53 3.18 -2.95 -2.94
CA CYS A 53 4.10 -2.47 -3.96
C CYS A 53 3.53 -2.82 -5.33
N ASN A 54 3.20 -1.79 -6.10
CA ASN A 54 2.52 -1.88 -7.37
C ASN A 54 3.45 -1.48 -8.52
N GLY A 55 3.44 -2.24 -9.62
CA GLY A 55 4.17 -1.89 -10.84
C GLY A 55 3.27 -1.12 -11.80
N TYR A 56 3.61 0.14 -12.03
CA TYR A 56 2.94 0.99 -13.02
C TYR A 56 3.92 2.04 -13.52
N HIS A 57 4.57 1.78 -14.65
CA HIS A 57 5.68 2.59 -15.17
C HIS A 57 6.82 2.78 -14.16
N GLY A 58 7.05 1.76 -13.35
CA GLY A 58 7.96 1.74 -12.21
C GLY A 58 7.22 1.47 -10.89
N PRO A 59 7.96 1.35 -9.79
CA PRO A 59 7.36 1.06 -8.50
C PRO A 59 6.52 2.21 -7.97
N THR A 60 5.29 1.91 -7.56
CA THR A 60 4.40 2.82 -6.86
C THR A 60 3.63 2.08 -5.76
N ILE A 61 2.72 2.74 -5.09
CA ILE A 61 1.92 2.17 -4.01
C ILE A 61 0.48 2.03 -4.48
N GLY A 62 0.03 0.78 -4.64
CA GLY A 62 -1.36 0.46 -4.86
C GLY A 62 -2.17 0.58 -3.58
N ILE A 63 -3.43 0.97 -3.70
CA ILE A 63 -4.40 1.02 -2.61
C ILE A 63 -5.66 0.29 -3.03
N ALA A 64 -6.21 -0.49 -2.10
CA ALA A 64 -7.53 -1.07 -2.21
C ALA A 64 -8.19 -1.13 -0.83
N TYR A 65 -9.47 -1.44 -0.81
CA TYR A 65 -10.18 -1.75 0.42
C TYR A 65 -11.06 -2.99 0.27
N THR A 66 -11.39 -3.58 1.40
CA THR A 66 -12.35 -4.68 1.51
C THR A 66 -13.10 -4.57 2.83
N PHE A 67 -14.31 -5.13 2.88
CA PHE A 67 -15.09 -5.24 4.10
C PHE A 67 -15.04 -6.65 4.70
N ASP A 68 -14.76 -7.66 3.87
CA ASP A 68 -14.99 -9.07 4.16
C ASP A 68 -13.87 -10.02 3.70
N PHE A 69 -12.87 -9.52 2.97
CA PHE A 69 -11.82 -10.29 2.29
C PHE A 69 -12.34 -11.22 1.17
N GLU A 70 -13.57 -11.00 0.70
CA GLU A 70 -14.14 -11.68 -0.46
C GLU A 70 -14.17 -10.77 -1.67
N GLU A 71 -14.62 -9.51 -1.48
CA GLU A 71 -14.61 -8.48 -2.51
C GLU A 71 -13.57 -7.41 -2.22
N PHE A 72 -12.79 -7.07 -3.25
CA PHE A 72 -11.70 -6.10 -3.16
C PHE A 72 -11.90 -4.98 -4.17
N PHE A 73 -11.82 -3.74 -3.69
CA PHE A 73 -12.05 -2.55 -4.49
C PHE A 73 -10.75 -1.76 -4.63
N GLN A 74 -10.18 -1.75 -5.83
CA GLN A 74 -8.96 -1.02 -6.12
C GLN A 74 -9.24 0.46 -6.26
N CYS A 75 -8.44 1.25 -5.59
CA CYS A 75 -8.40 2.69 -5.69
C CYS A 75 -7.25 3.14 -6.60
N GLU A 76 -7.19 4.44 -6.84
CA GLU A 76 -6.07 5.07 -7.52
C GLU A 76 -4.77 4.86 -6.75
N ASN A 77 -3.65 4.71 -7.46
CA ASN A 77 -2.35 4.61 -6.82
C ASN A 77 -2.07 5.86 -5.97
N ALA A 78 -1.51 5.66 -4.78
CA ALA A 78 -1.26 6.76 -3.84
C ALA A 78 -0.28 7.79 -4.38
N PHE A 79 0.71 7.34 -5.14
CA PHE A 79 1.82 8.17 -5.60
C PHE A 79 2.18 7.84 -7.05
N LEU A 80 2.84 8.79 -7.69
CA LEU A 80 3.55 8.53 -8.94
C LEU A 80 4.82 7.69 -8.66
N PRO A 81 5.34 6.95 -9.65
CA PRO A 81 6.66 6.37 -9.55
C PRO A 81 7.71 7.47 -9.30
N PHE A 82 8.74 7.25 -8.52
CA PHE A 82 9.07 5.97 -7.89
C PHE A 82 8.84 6.06 -6.38
N ASN A 83 7.97 5.23 -5.85
CA ASN A 83 7.71 5.16 -4.41
C ASN A 83 7.39 3.71 -4.00
N ARG A 84 7.66 3.34 -2.76
CA ARG A 84 7.50 1.97 -2.26
C ARG A 84 7.05 1.92 -0.82
N ASN A 85 6.66 0.72 -0.38
CA ASN A 85 6.50 0.35 1.03
C ASN A 85 5.50 1.25 1.77
N GLY A 86 4.32 1.47 1.16
CA GLY A 86 3.25 2.22 1.80
C GLY A 86 2.73 1.54 3.05
N VAL A 87 2.75 2.24 4.18
CA VAL A 87 2.22 1.78 5.47
C VAL A 87 1.23 2.81 5.99
N LEU A 88 -0.05 2.45 5.99
CA LEU A 88 -1.11 3.30 6.53
C LEU A 88 -1.10 3.30 8.05
N PHE A 89 -1.34 4.45 8.65
CA PHE A 89 -1.66 4.55 10.07
C PHE A 89 -3.08 4.01 10.32
N PRO A 90 -3.30 3.30 11.44
CA PRO A 90 -4.59 2.69 11.75
C PRO A 90 -5.67 3.70 12.18
N GLN A 91 -5.33 4.98 12.21
CA GLN A 91 -6.23 6.08 12.56
C GLN A 91 -5.80 7.37 11.85
N LYS A 92 -6.73 8.29 11.70
CA LYS A 92 -6.44 9.63 11.21
C LYS A 92 -5.57 10.41 12.18
N ILE A 93 -4.66 11.19 11.64
CA ILE A 93 -3.80 12.13 12.36
C ILE A 93 -4.19 13.54 11.93
N GLY A 94 -4.63 14.36 12.89
CA GLY A 94 -5.12 15.70 12.57
C GLY A 94 -6.30 15.72 11.59
N GLY A 95 -7.16 14.69 11.65
CA GLY A 95 -8.33 14.56 10.76
C GLY A 95 -8.02 14.04 9.35
N LYS A 96 -6.78 13.69 9.04
CA LYS A 96 -6.34 13.16 7.73
C LYS A 96 -5.82 11.73 7.85
N TYR A 97 -6.00 10.96 6.80
CA TYR A 97 -5.27 9.69 6.64
C TYR A 97 -3.78 9.98 6.51
N ALA A 98 -2.96 9.10 7.06
CA ALA A 98 -1.52 9.24 7.02
C ALA A 98 -0.87 7.94 6.53
N MET A 99 0.18 8.07 5.74
CA MET A 99 0.93 6.94 5.19
C MET A 99 2.42 7.22 5.28
N LEU A 100 3.18 6.24 5.78
CA LEU A 100 4.62 6.21 5.59
C LEU A 100 4.93 5.60 4.23
N SER A 101 5.93 6.14 3.56
CA SER A 101 6.41 5.60 2.29
C SER A 101 7.92 5.81 2.15
N ARG A 102 8.49 5.10 1.19
CA ARG A 102 9.92 5.18 0.90
C ARG A 102 10.11 5.54 -0.58
N PRO A 103 10.21 6.83 -0.93
CA PRO A 103 10.61 7.23 -2.26
C PRO A 103 11.97 6.62 -2.60
N SER A 104 12.06 5.97 -3.75
CA SER A 104 13.28 5.33 -4.23
C SER A 104 13.23 5.27 -5.74
N ASP A 105 14.37 5.36 -6.38
CA ASP A 105 14.49 5.18 -7.82
C ASP A 105 14.21 3.72 -8.24
N ASN A 106 14.59 3.34 -9.45
CA ASN A 106 14.36 2.05 -10.09
C ASN A 106 15.02 0.85 -9.39
N GLY A 107 15.37 0.92 -8.08
CA GLY A 107 15.96 -0.16 -7.31
C GLY A 107 17.47 -0.11 -7.22
N HIS A 108 18.10 0.91 -7.76
CA HIS A 108 19.54 1.16 -7.60
C HIS A 108 19.86 1.82 -6.26
N THR A 109 18.87 2.48 -5.66
CA THR A 109 18.97 3.03 -4.30
C THR A 109 18.20 2.14 -3.34
N PRO A 110 18.83 1.10 -2.75
CA PRO A 110 18.16 0.17 -1.85
C PRO A 110 17.67 0.83 -0.55
N PHE A 111 18.17 2.03 -0.24
CA PHE A 111 17.87 2.78 0.96
C PHE A 111 17.34 4.17 0.59
N GLY A 112 16.05 4.38 0.70
CA GLY A 112 15.42 5.69 0.63
C GLY A 112 15.03 6.17 2.02
N ASP A 113 15.04 7.48 2.22
CA ASP A 113 14.52 8.09 3.43
C ASP A 113 13.01 7.76 3.59
N ILE A 114 12.54 7.70 4.82
CA ILE A 114 11.12 7.46 5.11
C ILE A 114 10.40 8.81 5.17
N TYR A 115 9.32 8.89 4.41
CA TYR A 115 8.43 10.06 4.36
C TYR A 115 7.08 9.72 4.96
N ILE A 116 6.45 10.72 5.59
CA ILE A 116 5.02 10.71 5.88
C ILE A 116 4.30 11.59 4.87
N SER A 117 3.12 11.15 4.47
CA SER A 117 2.22 11.89 3.60
C SER A 117 0.81 11.82 4.13
N PHE A 118 0.01 12.83 3.84
CA PHE A 118 -1.36 12.95 4.33
C PHE A 118 -2.36 13.01 3.18
N SER A 119 -3.56 12.49 3.45
CA SER A 119 -4.68 12.50 2.50
C SER A 119 -5.99 12.81 3.23
N PRO A 120 -6.86 13.66 2.67
CA PRO A 120 -8.20 13.88 3.21
C PRO A 120 -9.15 12.70 2.93
N ASP A 121 -8.89 11.90 1.88
CA ASP A 121 -9.87 11.02 1.27
C ASP A 121 -9.32 9.70 0.71
N MET A 122 -8.06 9.34 0.98
CA MET A 122 -7.33 8.19 0.42
C MET A 122 -7.04 8.30 -1.08
N LYS A 123 -7.40 9.39 -1.74
CA LYS A 123 -7.20 9.62 -3.17
C LYS A 123 -6.08 10.64 -3.43
N TYR A 124 -6.15 11.78 -2.78
CA TYR A 124 -5.18 12.87 -2.94
C TYR A 124 -4.18 12.83 -1.80
N TRP A 125 -2.91 12.63 -2.11
CA TRP A 125 -1.82 12.54 -1.15
C TRP A 125 -0.86 13.72 -1.27
N GLY A 126 -0.49 14.32 -0.15
CA GLY A 126 0.39 15.49 -0.11
C GLY A 126 0.99 15.74 1.26
N GLU A 127 1.42 16.96 1.50
CA GLU A 127 2.08 17.38 2.75
C GLU A 127 3.28 16.49 3.12
N HIS A 128 4.06 16.09 2.12
CA HIS A 128 5.18 15.17 2.29
C HIS A 128 6.22 15.72 3.25
N ARG A 129 6.64 14.91 4.23
CA ARG A 129 7.69 15.24 5.20
C ARG A 129 8.63 14.06 5.39
N CYS A 130 9.92 14.33 5.36
CA CYS A 130 10.91 13.34 5.76
C CYS A 130 10.84 13.15 7.28
N VAL A 131 10.62 11.91 7.73
CA VAL A 131 10.54 11.55 9.14
C VAL A 131 11.72 10.73 9.62
N MET A 132 12.39 10.03 8.72
CA MET A 132 13.60 9.26 9.06
C MET A 132 14.56 9.27 7.87
N LYS A 133 15.78 9.67 8.11
CA LYS A 133 16.88 9.58 7.15
C LYS A 133 17.65 8.29 7.36
N VAL A 134 18.04 7.66 6.27
CA VAL A 134 19.01 6.59 6.32
C VAL A 134 20.38 7.20 6.57
N THR A 135 20.97 6.87 7.71
CA THR A 135 22.35 7.27 7.99
C THR A 135 23.28 6.39 7.15
N PRO A 136 24.21 6.94 6.36
CA PRO A 136 25.23 6.13 5.74
C PRO A 136 25.97 5.37 6.85
N PHE A 137 26.24 4.09 6.63
CA PHE A 137 27.10 3.36 7.55
C PHE A 137 28.44 4.12 7.64
N PRO A 138 28.98 4.34 8.85
CA PRO A 138 30.31 4.87 8.96
C PRO A 138 31.26 3.90 8.26
N GLU A 139 32.09 4.43 7.36
CA GLU A 139 33.16 3.69 6.69
C GLU A 139 34.19 3.15 7.71
#